data_9d6ac07bf42efbf278a344a55ba40603
#
_entry.id   9d6ac07bf42efbf278a344a55ba40603
#
_cell.length_a   1.000
_cell.length_b   1.000
_cell.length_c   1.000
_cell.angle_alpha   90.00
_cell.angle_beta   90.00
_cell.angle_gamma   90.00
#
_symmetry.space_group_name_H-M   'P 1'
#
loop_
_entity.id
_entity.type
_entity.pdbx_description
1 polymer ?
#
loop_
_entity_poly.entity_id
_entity_poly.type
_entity_poly.pdbx_seq_one_letter_code
_entity_poly.pdbx_strand_id
1 'polypeptide(L)'
;MTVNMFDIFLVDLFEINSGSIQNGVRPCVVIQNDLGNKYSPTVIVIPITKEIKKLEQPTHCLVHKSKENGLKCHSMVLGEQVRVVDKSRLLERMGRIENQKEQNDILNAYLANVTGKKKYDTVWSKVVNMFLKLIREGNLINATYR
;
A
#
# COMPACT_ATOMS: atom_id res chain seq x y z
N MET A 1 -17.86 -0.03 7.35
CA MET A 1 -17.08 -0.22 6.12
C MET A 1 -15.98 -1.25 6.39
N THR A 2 -15.94 -2.33 5.62
CA THR A 2 -14.88 -3.35 5.72
C THR A 2 -13.67 -2.88 4.93
N VAL A 3 -12.50 -2.94 5.57
CA VAL A 3 -11.22 -2.56 4.97
C VAL A 3 -10.28 -3.75 5.02
N ASN A 4 -9.70 -4.12 3.88
CA ASN A 4 -8.73 -5.20 3.79
C ASN A 4 -7.40 -4.70 3.22
N MET A 5 -6.32 -5.38 3.55
CA MET A 5 -5.01 -5.10 2.98
C MET A 5 -5.07 -5.21 1.45
N PHE A 6 -4.44 -4.28 0.75
CA PHE A 6 -4.46 -4.09 -0.71
C PHE A 6 -5.77 -3.59 -1.32
N ASP A 7 -6.78 -3.27 -0.53
CA ASP A 7 -7.91 -2.49 -1.04
C ASP A 7 -7.44 -1.11 -1.50
N ILE A 8 -8.06 -0.58 -2.55
CA ILE A 8 -7.88 0.79 -3.01
C ILE A 8 -9.11 1.60 -2.63
N PHE A 9 -8.87 2.70 -1.94
CA PHE A 9 -9.89 3.69 -1.60
C PHE A 9 -9.56 5.06 -2.19
N LEU A 10 -10.57 5.83 -2.52
CA LEU A 10 -10.44 7.29 -2.54
C LEU A 10 -10.31 7.78 -1.11
N VAL A 11 -9.24 8.49 -0.82
CA VAL A 11 -8.90 8.95 0.53
C VAL A 11 -8.74 10.47 0.51
N ASP A 12 -9.34 11.14 1.47
CA ASP A 12 -9.09 12.56 1.74
C ASP A 12 -7.78 12.70 2.54
N LEU A 13 -6.73 13.11 1.86
CA LEU A 13 -5.39 13.28 2.43
C LEU A 13 -5.14 14.66 3.02
N PHE A 14 -6.19 15.47 3.14
CA PHE A 14 -6.13 16.90 3.48
C PHE A 14 -5.41 17.77 2.43
N GLU A 15 -5.74 19.03 2.42
CA GLU A 15 -5.00 20.03 1.65
C GLU A 15 -3.84 20.58 2.49
N ILE A 16 -2.64 20.50 1.92
CA ILE A 16 -1.45 21.14 2.43
C ILE A 16 -1.05 22.17 1.36
N ASN A 17 -1.02 23.43 1.74
CA ASN A 17 -0.86 24.55 0.79
C ASN A 17 0.51 24.67 0.12
N SER A 18 1.48 23.81 0.45
CA SER A 18 2.81 23.85 -0.15
C SER A 18 3.58 22.53 0.03
N GLY A 19 4.50 22.28 -0.88
CA GLY A 19 5.45 21.17 -0.80
C GLY A 19 5.12 19.99 -1.71
N SER A 20 5.87 18.91 -1.53
CA SER A 20 5.83 17.70 -2.38
C SER A 20 4.98 16.57 -1.81
N ILE A 21 4.33 16.79 -0.67
CA ILE A 21 3.47 15.79 -0.03
C ILE A 21 2.19 15.65 -0.85
N GLN A 22 1.79 14.42 -1.14
CA GLN A 22 0.52 14.13 -1.81
C GLN A 22 -0.65 14.61 -0.93
N ASN A 23 -1.58 15.33 -1.52
CA ASN A 23 -2.70 15.96 -0.83
C ASN A 23 -4.02 15.83 -1.62
N GLY A 24 -5.09 16.33 -1.05
CA GLY A 24 -6.43 16.28 -1.63
C GLY A 24 -7.01 14.86 -1.66
N VAL A 25 -8.06 14.66 -2.43
CA VAL A 25 -8.71 13.35 -2.60
C VAL A 25 -7.96 12.55 -3.66
N ARG A 26 -7.43 11.40 -3.28
CA ARG A 26 -6.63 10.54 -4.17
C ARG A 26 -6.88 9.06 -3.93
N PRO A 27 -6.68 8.22 -4.95
CA PRO A 27 -6.56 6.79 -4.75
C PRO A 27 -5.39 6.47 -3.83
N CYS A 28 -5.62 5.62 -2.84
CA CYS A 28 -4.59 5.08 -1.96
C CYS A 28 -4.79 3.58 -1.80
N VAL A 29 -3.69 2.84 -1.72
CA VAL A 29 -3.72 1.42 -1.39
C VAL A 29 -3.51 1.24 0.12
N VAL A 30 -4.33 0.38 0.72
CA VAL A 30 -4.19 -0.02 2.13
C VAL A 30 -3.06 -1.04 2.27
N ILE A 31 -2.12 -0.78 3.16
CA ILE A 31 -1.01 -1.70 3.47
C ILE A 31 -1.05 -2.22 4.91
N GLN A 32 -1.92 -1.70 5.74
CA GLN A 32 -2.14 -2.23 7.07
C GLN A 32 -2.75 -3.63 6.99
N ASN A 33 -2.29 -4.55 7.84
CA ASN A 33 -2.80 -5.92 7.89
C ASN A 33 -4.29 -5.95 8.32
N ASP A 34 -4.97 -7.06 7.99
CA ASP A 34 -6.41 -7.18 8.20
C ASP A 34 -6.83 -7.19 9.66
N LEU A 35 -5.96 -7.63 10.57
CA LEU A 35 -6.23 -7.56 12.00
C LEU A 35 -6.23 -6.10 12.49
N GLY A 36 -5.22 -5.32 12.10
CA GLY A 36 -5.19 -3.88 12.34
C GLY A 36 -6.39 -3.19 11.71
N ASN A 37 -6.72 -3.54 10.46
CA ASN A 37 -7.90 -3.01 9.77
C ASN A 37 -9.21 -3.29 10.50
N LYS A 38 -9.31 -4.44 11.17
CA LYS A 38 -10.52 -4.79 11.93
C LYS A 38 -10.69 -3.97 13.20
N TYR A 39 -9.63 -3.76 13.95
CA TYR A 39 -9.72 -3.22 15.31
C TYR A 39 -9.30 -1.77 15.47
N SER A 40 -8.42 -1.25 14.59
CA SER A 40 -7.97 0.13 14.67
C SER A 40 -8.98 1.12 14.09
N PRO A 41 -9.15 2.30 14.68
CA PRO A 41 -9.88 3.42 14.07
C PRO A 41 -9.12 4.06 12.91
N THR A 42 -7.83 3.79 12.80
CA THR A 42 -6.93 4.31 11.76
C THR A 42 -6.49 3.21 10.79
N VAL A 43 -5.99 3.63 9.64
CA VAL A 43 -5.47 2.75 8.60
C VAL A 43 -4.20 3.32 7.99
N ILE A 44 -3.26 2.44 7.64
CA ILE A 44 -2.02 2.82 6.94
C ILE A 44 -2.24 2.69 5.45
N VAL A 45 -2.01 3.78 4.73
CA VAL A 45 -2.23 3.86 3.28
C VAL A 45 -1.01 4.43 2.56
N ILE A 46 -0.89 4.10 1.27
CA ILE A 46 0.09 4.70 0.37
C ILE A 46 -0.66 5.34 -0.80
N PRO A 47 -0.41 6.63 -1.11
CA PRO A 47 -1.00 7.30 -2.25
C PRO A 47 -0.58 6.68 -3.58
N ILE A 48 -1.51 6.73 -4.53
CA ILE A 48 -1.33 6.29 -5.91
C ILE A 48 -1.46 7.51 -6.82
N THR A 49 -0.55 7.65 -7.79
CA THR A 49 -0.58 8.73 -8.78
C THR A 49 -0.65 8.19 -10.20
N LYS A 50 -1.38 8.88 -11.06
CA LYS A 50 -1.37 8.65 -12.52
C LYS A 50 -0.09 9.16 -13.20
N GLU A 51 0.65 10.04 -12.55
CA GLU A 51 1.92 10.55 -13.04
C GLU A 51 3.04 9.56 -12.78
N ILE A 52 3.42 8.80 -13.80
CA ILE A 52 4.49 7.81 -13.71
C ILE A 52 5.82 8.49 -13.99
N LYS A 53 6.60 8.71 -12.93
CA LYS A 53 7.93 9.33 -13.00
C LYS A 53 8.89 8.58 -12.09
N LYS A 54 10.17 8.50 -12.49
CA LYS A 54 11.24 7.90 -11.65
C LYS A 54 10.90 6.50 -11.12
N LEU A 55 10.44 5.61 -12.01
CA LEU A 55 10.15 4.21 -11.65
C LEU A 55 11.38 3.43 -11.17
N GLU A 56 12.58 3.92 -11.48
CA GLU A 56 13.84 3.40 -10.96
C GLU A 56 14.03 3.64 -9.47
N GLN A 57 13.32 4.62 -8.89
CA GLN A 57 13.38 4.91 -7.46
C GLN A 57 12.88 3.70 -6.65
N PRO A 58 13.63 3.25 -5.62
CA PRO A 58 13.28 2.04 -4.86
C PRO A 58 11.89 2.05 -4.23
N THR A 59 11.40 3.22 -3.82
CA THR A 59 10.08 3.41 -3.19
C THR A 59 8.93 3.52 -4.18
N HIS A 60 9.20 3.50 -5.49
CA HIS A 60 8.18 3.56 -6.53
C HIS A 60 7.90 2.19 -7.14
N CYS A 61 6.64 1.87 -7.37
CA CYS A 61 6.25 0.70 -8.15
C CYS A 61 5.04 0.96 -9.03
N LEU A 62 5.00 0.30 -10.19
CA LEU A 62 3.92 0.38 -11.14
C LEU A 62 2.78 -0.56 -10.72
N VAL A 63 1.56 -0.06 -10.85
CA VAL A 63 0.32 -0.85 -10.74
C VAL A 63 -0.48 -0.70 -12.02
N HIS A 64 -0.80 -1.80 -12.66
CA HIS A 64 -1.59 -1.80 -13.88
C HIS A 64 -3.07 -1.62 -13.55
N LYS A 65 -3.75 -0.82 -14.36
CA LYS A 65 -5.21 -0.74 -14.25
C LYS A 65 -5.84 -2.09 -14.49
N SER A 66 -6.81 -2.44 -13.69
CA SER A 66 -7.61 -3.65 -13.87
C SER A 66 -9.05 -3.40 -13.44
N LYS A 67 -9.92 -4.33 -13.80
CA LYS A 67 -11.33 -4.28 -13.40
C LYS A 67 -11.49 -4.44 -11.89
N GLU A 68 -10.63 -5.27 -11.29
CA GLU A 68 -10.64 -5.62 -9.88
C GLU A 68 -10.16 -4.46 -8.99
N ASN A 69 -9.17 -3.68 -9.46
CA ASN A 69 -8.62 -2.56 -8.67
C ASN A 69 -9.30 -1.22 -8.91
N GLY A 70 -10.12 -1.10 -9.95
CA GLY A 70 -10.91 0.08 -10.25
C GLY A 70 -10.10 1.31 -10.73
N LEU A 71 -8.80 1.17 -10.97
CA LEU A 71 -7.97 2.26 -11.51
C LEU A 71 -8.32 2.52 -12.97
N LYS A 72 -8.45 3.79 -13.33
CA LYS A 72 -8.78 4.23 -14.71
C LYS A 72 -7.59 4.14 -15.66
N CYS A 73 -6.37 4.21 -15.15
CA CYS A 73 -5.12 4.14 -15.91
C CYS A 73 -4.03 3.42 -15.11
N HIS A 74 -2.95 2.99 -15.81
CA HIS A 74 -1.74 2.54 -15.13
C HIS A 74 -1.24 3.65 -14.23
N SER A 75 -0.82 3.29 -13.03
CA SER A 75 -0.52 4.24 -11.98
C SER A 75 0.73 3.82 -11.20
N MET A 76 1.25 4.72 -10.40
CA MET A 76 2.45 4.51 -9.60
C MET A 76 2.11 4.66 -8.13
N VAL A 77 2.54 3.70 -7.31
CA VAL A 77 2.49 3.75 -5.85
C VAL A 77 3.72 4.48 -5.34
N LEU A 78 3.51 5.43 -4.43
CA LEU A 78 4.54 6.30 -3.84
C LEU A 78 4.86 5.83 -2.43
N GLY A 79 5.69 4.79 -2.28
CA GLY A 79 5.99 4.17 -0.99
C GLY A 79 6.53 5.12 0.07
N GLU A 80 7.26 6.19 -0.34
CA GLU A 80 7.77 7.23 0.56
C GLU A 80 6.69 8.17 1.09
N GLN A 81 5.50 8.17 0.48
CA GLN A 81 4.35 8.98 0.91
C GLN A 81 3.40 8.22 1.85
N VAL A 82 3.85 7.09 2.38
CA VAL A 82 3.07 6.31 3.35
C VAL A 82 2.62 7.16 4.52
N ARG A 83 1.37 7.00 4.93
CA ARG A 83 0.80 7.71 6.07
C ARG A 83 -0.34 6.98 6.75
N VAL A 84 -0.62 7.37 7.97
CA VAL A 84 -1.79 6.96 8.72
C VAL A 84 -2.91 7.95 8.49
N VAL A 85 -4.13 7.46 8.27
CA VAL A 85 -5.35 8.27 8.21
C VAL A 85 -6.43 7.65 9.08
N ASP A 86 -7.37 8.47 9.56
CA ASP A 86 -8.59 7.95 10.18
C ASP A 86 -9.46 7.24 9.14
N LYS A 87 -10.12 6.16 9.52
CA LYS A 87 -11.07 5.46 8.63
C LYS A 87 -12.17 6.36 8.08
N SER A 88 -12.54 7.42 8.80
CA SER A 88 -13.49 8.44 8.33
C SER A 88 -13.01 9.19 7.09
N ARG A 89 -11.71 9.12 6.76
CA ARG A 89 -11.13 9.70 5.55
C ARG A 89 -11.21 8.79 4.32
N LEU A 90 -11.61 7.54 4.49
CA LEU A 90 -11.88 6.62 3.40
C LEU A 90 -13.26 6.95 2.82
N LEU A 91 -13.29 7.53 1.61
CA LEU A 91 -14.52 8.02 1.00
C LEU A 91 -15.24 6.92 0.21
N GLU A 92 -14.55 6.25 -0.69
CA GLU A 92 -15.10 5.24 -1.58
C GLU A 92 -14.09 4.12 -1.81
N ARG A 93 -14.55 2.87 -1.72
CA ARG A 93 -13.76 1.72 -2.12
C ARG A 93 -13.80 1.58 -3.65
N MET A 94 -12.64 1.71 -4.29
CA MET A 94 -12.51 1.58 -5.74
C MET A 94 -12.37 0.12 -6.19
N GLY A 95 -11.66 -0.70 -5.42
CA GLY A 95 -11.37 -2.08 -5.74
C GLY A 95 -10.22 -2.64 -4.89
N ARG A 96 -9.52 -3.64 -5.44
CA ARG A 96 -8.42 -4.34 -4.75
C ARG A 96 -7.31 -4.72 -5.72
N ILE A 97 -6.07 -4.67 -5.28
CA ILE A 97 -4.93 -5.24 -5.99
C ILE A 97 -4.94 -6.76 -5.77
N GLU A 98 -5.33 -7.52 -6.79
CA GLU A 98 -5.38 -8.99 -6.74
C GLU A 98 -4.08 -9.64 -7.24
N ASN A 99 -3.32 -8.93 -8.09
CA ASN A 99 -2.08 -9.45 -8.64
C ASN A 99 -1.00 -9.57 -7.56
N GLN A 100 -0.57 -10.80 -7.31
CA GLN A 100 0.40 -11.17 -6.29
C GLN A 100 1.76 -10.47 -6.44
N LYS A 101 2.23 -10.32 -7.68
CA LYS A 101 3.48 -9.62 -7.95
C LYS A 101 3.38 -8.15 -7.59
N GLU A 102 2.27 -7.50 -7.96
CA GLU A 102 2.02 -6.10 -7.62
C GLU A 102 1.90 -5.90 -6.10
N GLN A 103 1.23 -6.79 -5.39
CA GLN A 103 1.19 -6.77 -3.93
C GLN A 103 2.59 -6.82 -3.32
N ASN A 104 3.45 -7.71 -3.82
CA ASN A 104 4.85 -7.81 -3.38
C ASN A 104 5.64 -6.55 -3.72
N ASP A 105 5.48 -6.01 -4.91
CA ASP A 105 6.17 -4.80 -5.37
C ASP A 105 5.77 -3.59 -4.49
N ILE A 106 4.51 -3.48 -4.09
CA ILE A 106 4.02 -2.43 -3.15
C ILE A 106 4.70 -2.56 -1.79
N LEU A 107 4.76 -3.77 -1.23
CA LEU A 107 5.40 -3.99 0.07
C LEU A 107 6.91 -3.74 0.00
N ASN A 108 7.57 -4.14 -1.09
CA ASN A 108 8.97 -3.83 -1.32
C ASN A 108 9.22 -2.32 -1.43
N ALA A 109 8.34 -1.59 -2.12
CA ALA A 109 8.40 -0.12 -2.21
C ALA A 109 8.27 0.55 -0.82
N TYR A 110 7.37 0.06 0.01
CA TYR A 110 7.26 0.51 1.41
C TYR A 110 8.54 0.23 2.21
N LEU A 111 9.05 -0.98 2.16
CA LEU A 111 10.24 -1.40 2.91
C LEU A 111 11.53 -0.74 2.41
N ALA A 112 11.56 -0.28 1.16
CA ALA A 112 12.69 0.48 0.60
C ALA A 112 12.96 1.80 1.35
N ASN A 113 11.98 2.34 2.07
CA ASN A 113 12.19 3.49 2.96
C ASN A 113 13.24 3.21 4.04
N VAL A 114 13.38 1.96 4.47
CA VAL A 114 14.34 1.54 5.50
C VAL A 114 15.61 0.97 4.90
N THR A 115 15.49 0.19 3.83
CA THR A 115 16.61 -0.55 3.24
C THR A 115 17.37 0.22 2.16
N GLY A 116 16.75 1.23 1.56
CA GLY A 116 17.27 1.96 0.41
C GLY A 116 17.38 1.14 -0.88
N LYS A 117 16.79 -0.08 -0.91
CA LYS A 117 16.90 -1.02 -2.04
C LYS A 117 15.54 -1.35 -2.64
N LYS A 118 15.48 -1.41 -3.95
CA LYS A 118 14.25 -1.76 -4.70
C LYS A 118 13.83 -3.22 -4.51
N LYS A 119 14.79 -4.10 -4.27
CA LYS A 119 14.58 -5.51 -3.90
C LYS A 119 15.56 -5.87 -2.80
N TYR A 120 15.13 -6.73 -1.90
CA TYR A 120 16.04 -7.30 -0.91
C TYR A 120 17.04 -8.22 -1.60
N ASP A 121 18.30 -8.21 -1.12
CA ASP A 121 19.31 -9.20 -1.50
C ASP A 121 18.80 -10.60 -1.20
N THR A 122 19.34 -11.59 -1.92
CA THR A 122 18.83 -12.96 -2.03
C THR A 122 18.46 -13.65 -0.71
N VAL A 123 19.18 -13.36 0.37
CA VAL A 123 18.87 -13.92 1.70
C VAL A 123 17.67 -13.22 2.34
N TRP A 124 17.67 -11.88 2.32
CA TRP A 124 16.58 -11.10 2.86
C TRP A 124 15.30 -11.21 2.04
N SER A 125 15.38 -11.35 0.72
CA SER A 125 14.19 -11.57 -0.11
C SER A 125 13.52 -12.90 0.20
N LYS A 126 14.28 -13.95 0.52
CA LYS A 126 13.71 -15.23 0.99
C LYS A 126 13.00 -15.07 2.34
N VAL A 127 13.63 -14.37 3.28
CA VAL A 127 13.04 -14.11 4.60
C VAL A 127 11.78 -13.25 4.48
N VAL A 128 11.82 -12.17 3.71
CA VAL A 128 10.67 -11.28 3.49
C VAL A 128 9.55 -12.01 2.75
N ASN A 129 9.86 -12.79 1.71
CA ASN A 129 8.86 -13.57 0.98
C ASN A 129 8.23 -14.65 1.87
N MET A 130 9.03 -15.29 2.75
CA MET A 130 8.52 -16.21 3.76
C MET A 130 7.60 -15.50 4.75
N PHE A 131 7.97 -14.31 5.22
CA PHE A 131 7.17 -13.48 6.12
C PHE A 131 5.86 -13.05 5.47
N LEU A 132 5.91 -12.58 4.22
CA LEU A 132 4.74 -12.19 3.43
C LEU A 132 3.82 -13.39 3.16
N LYS A 133 4.37 -14.58 2.94
CA LYS A 133 3.60 -15.81 2.82
C LYS A 133 2.88 -16.15 4.12
N LEU A 134 3.55 -16.07 5.26
CA LEU A 134 2.97 -16.32 6.58
C LEU A 134 1.86 -15.32 6.93
N ILE A 135 2.03 -14.05 6.58
CA ILE A 135 0.99 -13.02 6.74
C ILE A 135 -0.25 -13.35 5.91
N ARG A 136 -0.08 -13.76 4.65
CA ARG A 136 -1.20 -14.12 3.76
C ARG A 136 -1.96 -15.36 4.21
N GLU A 137 -1.24 -16.36 4.74
CA GLU A 137 -1.83 -17.60 5.24
C GLU A 137 -2.48 -17.42 6.63
N GLY A 138 -2.46 -16.20 7.19
CA GLY A 138 -3.03 -15.87 8.49
C GLY A 138 -2.27 -16.46 9.70
N ASN A 139 -1.16 -17.16 9.43
CA ASN A 139 -0.46 -17.93 10.47
C ASN A 139 0.33 -17.08 11.47
N LEU A 140 0.70 -15.83 11.10
CA LEU A 140 1.42 -14.92 11.98
C LEU A 140 0.50 -14.01 12.80
N ILE A 141 -0.68 -13.72 12.30
CA ILE A 141 -1.61 -12.77 12.91
C ILE A 141 -2.19 -13.34 14.21
N ASN A 142 -2.40 -14.65 14.25
CA ASN A 142 -2.93 -15.33 15.44
C ASN A 142 -1.92 -15.49 16.59
N ALA A 143 -0.63 -15.33 16.34
CA ALA A 143 0.42 -15.49 17.35
C ALA A 143 0.72 -14.20 18.13
N THR A 144 0.40 -13.04 17.60
CA THR A 144 0.84 -11.73 18.13
C THR A 144 -0.18 -11.05 19.03
N TYR A 145 -1.43 -11.54 19.06
CA TYR A 145 -2.56 -10.94 19.80
C TYR A 145 -3.29 -11.91 20.75
N ARG A 146 -2.60 -12.93 21.18
CA ARG A 146 -3.05 -13.78 22.29
C ARG A 146 -2.58 -13.25 23.64
#